data_3ffd9f0f49c8b23085190f5fa0eaec08
#
_entry.id   3ffd9f0f49c8b23085190f5fa0eaec08
#
_cell.length_a   1.000
_cell.length_b   1.000
_cell.length_c   1.000
_cell.angle_alpha   90.00
_cell.angle_beta   90.00
_cell.angle_gamma   90.00
#
_symmetry.space_group_name_H-M   'P 1'
#
loop_
_entity.id
_entity.type
_entity.pdbx_description
1 polymer ?
#
loop_
_entity_poly.entity_id
_entity_poly.type
_entity_poly.pdbx_seq_one_letter_code
_entity_poly.pdbx_strand_id
1 'polypeptide(L)'
;IYDQMIGMGCASELTFSWGGNPGVGSLHRLRDAVEHQWPAPLALDEHTHAGVAAAYGAGAAGLPFATLRGYLGTDLPSVNPRIRRVDCPFTGERLAAVPALNPDVTILHAQRADRRGNVAMHGIVGAQREAAFAARALIVTVEEIVDELPPAMNGIVLPHWIVSAVAQCRGGAYPSYVHDHYARDNGLYQRWD
;
A
#
# COMPACT_ATOMS: atom_id res chain seq x y z
N ILE A 1 5.11 -10.18 1.08
CA ILE A 1 5.03 -9.89 2.55
C ILE A 1 3.66 -10.23 3.10
N TYR A 2 2.55 -9.67 2.60
CA TYR A 2 1.24 -9.90 3.23
C TYR A 2 0.81 -11.37 3.21
N ASP A 3 1.14 -12.15 2.19
CA ASP A 3 0.89 -13.60 2.17
C ASP A 3 1.62 -14.32 3.33
N GLN A 4 2.87 -13.92 3.61
CA GLN A 4 3.63 -14.43 4.77
C GLN A 4 2.97 -14.04 6.09
N MET A 5 2.55 -12.80 6.24
CA MET A 5 1.89 -12.32 7.47
C MET A 5 0.57 -13.03 7.71
N ILE A 6 -0.20 -13.30 6.65
CA ILE A 6 -1.43 -14.08 6.72
C ILE A 6 -1.12 -15.51 7.17
N GLY A 7 -0.17 -16.18 6.51
CA GLY A 7 0.21 -17.57 6.86
C GLY A 7 0.79 -17.71 8.27
N MET A 8 1.35 -16.66 8.85
CA MET A 8 1.84 -16.62 10.24
C MET A 8 0.75 -16.25 11.25
N GLY A 9 -0.50 -16.01 10.81
CA GLY A 9 -1.59 -15.58 11.67
C GLY A 9 -1.46 -14.17 12.21
N CYS A 10 -0.66 -13.30 11.55
CA CYS A 10 -0.41 -11.92 11.96
C CYS A 10 -1.41 -10.92 11.36
N ALA A 11 -2.37 -11.38 10.55
CA ALA A 11 -3.37 -10.53 9.92
C ALA A 11 -4.77 -11.06 10.19
N SER A 12 -5.68 -10.21 10.65
CA SER A 12 -7.10 -10.49 10.83
C SER A 12 -8.00 -9.81 9.79
N GLU A 13 -7.49 -8.79 9.12
CA GLU A 13 -8.18 -8.06 8.04
C GLU A 13 -7.17 -7.65 6.96
N LEU A 14 -7.61 -7.67 5.71
CA LEU A 14 -6.85 -7.21 4.55
C LEU A 14 -7.69 -6.23 3.74
N THR A 15 -7.27 -4.94 3.74
CA THR A 15 -7.79 -3.94 2.81
C THR A 15 -6.89 -3.91 1.58
N PHE A 16 -7.43 -4.20 0.41
CA PHE A 16 -6.64 -4.38 -0.81
C PHE A 16 -7.42 -4.04 -2.08
N SER A 17 -6.72 -3.92 -3.18
CA SER A 17 -7.31 -3.73 -4.50
C SER A 17 -6.97 -4.84 -5.49
N TRP A 18 -5.98 -5.63 -5.17
CA TRP A 18 -5.57 -6.80 -5.94
C TRP A 18 -4.61 -7.65 -5.11
N GLY A 19 -4.77 -8.96 -5.19
CA GLY A 19 -3.92 -9.93 -4.51
C GLY A 19 -3.41 -11.00 -5.46
N GLY A 20 -2.10 -11.02 -5.74
CA GLY A 20 -1.52 -12.02 -6.62
C GLY A 20 -0.04 -11.78 -6.89
N ASN A 21 0.57 -12.78 -7.54
CA ASN A 21 1.93 -12.74 -8.04
C ASN A 21 1.91 -12.85 -9.57
N PRO A 22 1.91 -11.74 -10.32
CA PRO A 22 1.77 -11.77 -11.78
C PRO A 22 2.83 -12.67 -12.43
N GLY A 23 2.35 -13.71 -13.14
CA GLY A 23 3.18 -14.62 -13.93
C GLY A 23 4.06 -15.60 -13.13
N VAL A 24 3.93 -15.67 -11.80
CA VAL A 24 4.83 -16.48 -10.97
C VAL A 24 4.13 -17.30 -9.88
N GLY A 25 2.81 -17.44 -9.93
CA GLY A 25 2.07 -18.32 -9.03
C GLY A 25 1.00 -17.64 -8.19
N SER A 26 0.37 -18.42 -7.32
CA SER A 26 -0.71 -17.98 -6.43
C SER A 26 -0.17 -17.48 -5.09
N LEU A 27 -1.02 -16.77 -4.36
CA LEU A 27 -0.81 -16.47 -2.96
C LEU A 27 -1.51 -17.55 -2.13
N HIS A 28 -0.80 -18.61 -1.81
CA HIS A 28 -1.37 -19.83 -1.22
C HIS A 28 -1.95 -19.58 0.18
N ARG A 29 -1.28 -18.75 1.01
CA ARG A 29 -1.72 -18.47 2.38
C ARG A 29 -2.95 -17.57 2.42
N LEU A 30 -3.01 -16.57 1.51
CA LEU A 30 -4.23 -15.77 1.32
C LEU A 30 -5.41 -16.67 0.90
N ARG A 31 -5.17 -17.56 -0.06
CA ARG A 31 -6.19 -18.48 -0.53
C ARG A 31 -6.68 -19.40 0.57
N ASP A 32 -5.77 -20.01 1.35
CA ASP A 32 -6.12 -20.86 2.49
C ASP A 32 -6.90 -20.10 3.58
N ALA A 33 -6.52 -18.86 3.86
CA ALA A 33 -7.25 -18.04 4.82
C ALA A 33 -8.68 -17.74 4.37
N VAL A 34 -8.89 -17.53 3.06
CA VAL A 34 -10.21 -17.23 2.48
C VAL A 34 -11.06 -18.50 2.33
N GLU A 35 -10.49 -19.58 1.78
CA GLU A 35 -11.23 -20.82 1.45
C GLU A 35 -11.37 -21.74 2.65
N HIS A 36 -10.35 -21.85 3.51
CA HIS A 36 -10.25 -22.81 4.59
C HIS A 36 -10.20 -22.19 5.99
N GLN A 37 -10.17 -20.86 6.09
CA GLN A 37 -10.01 -20.11 7.35
C GLN A 37 -8.71 -20.51 8.10
N TRP A 38 -7.67 -20.84 7.37
CA TRP A 38 -6.38 -21.24 7.94
C TRP A 38 -5.28 -20.18 7.66
N PRO A 39 -4.43 -19.83 8.65
CA PRO A 39 -4.40 -20.31 10.05
C PRO A 39 -5.49 -19.71 10.93
N ALA A 40 -6.17 -18.68 10.44
CA ALA A 40 -7.28 -17.99 11.10
C ALA A 40 -8.18 -17.32 10.03
N PRO A 41 -9.46 -17.05 10.36
CA PRO A 41 -10.34 -16.29 9.50
C PRO A 41 -9.74 -14.92 9.15
N LEU A 42 -9.83 -14.54 7.88
CA LEU A 42 -9.35 -13.24 7.36
C LEU A 42 -10.53 -12.43 6.82
N ALA A 43 -10.79 -11.26 7.39
CA ALA A 43 -11.75 -10.34 6.84
C ALA A 43 -11.17 -9.65 5.59
N LEU A 44 -11.98 -9.55 4.53
CA LEU A 44 -11.57 -8.91 3.27
C LEU A 44 -12.31 -7.60 3.07
N ASP A 45 -11.56 -6.53 2.83
CA ASP A 45 -12.05 -5.22 2.43
C ASP A 45 -11.53 -4.90 1.02
N GLU A 46 -12.24 -5.42 0.02
CA GLU A 46 -11.82 -5.31 -1.37
C GLU A 46 -12.28 -3.99 -2.01
N HIS A 47 -11.37 -3.33 -2.68
CA HIS A 47 -11.57 -2.08 -3.40
C HIS A 47 -10.97 -2.13 -4.81
N THR A 48 -11.27 -1.14 -5.64
CA THR A 48 -10.50 -0.89 -6.87
C THR A 48 -9.17 -0.21 -6.55
N HIS A 49 -8.20 -0.28 -7.47
CA HIS A 49 -6.93 0.46 -7.33
C HIS A 49 -7.18 1.97 -7.12
N ALA A 50 -8.09 2.53 -7.91
CA ALA A 50 -8.49 3.93 -7.76
C ALA A 50 -9.12 4.21 -6.39
N GLY A 51 -9.89 3.26 -5.85
CA GLY A 51 -10.51 3.36 -4.52
C GLY A 51 -9.51 3.40 -3.40
N VAL A 52 -8.54 2.49 -3.39
CA VAL A 52 -7.46 2.47 -2.38
C VAL A 52 -6.61 3.74 -2.47
N ALA A 53 -6.22 4.14 -3.70
CA ALA A 53 -5.44 5.35 -3.90
C ALA A 53 -6.17 6.62 -3.42
N ALA A 54 -7.48 6.73 -3.74
CA ALA A 54 -8.30 7.84 -3.28
C ALA A 54 -8.52 7.83 -1.75
N ALA A 55 -8.67 6.65 -1.14
CA ALA A 55 -8.81 6.50 0.31
C ALA A 55 -7.54 6.96 1.06
N TYR A 56 -6.34 6.59 0.58
CA TYR A 56 -5.08 7.12 1.10
C TYR A 56 -4.93 8.62 0.84
N GLY A 57 -5.31 9.09 -0.36
CA GLY A 57 -5.32 10.52 -0.68
C GLY A 57 -6.20 11.34 0.27
N ALA A 58 -7.39 10.83 0.60
CA ALA A 58 -8.26 11.45 1.59
C ALA A 58 -7.62 11.47 2.97
N GLY A 59 -7.02 10.35 3.42
CA GLY A 59 -6.30 10.27 4.69
C GLY A 59 -5.15 11.28 4.76
N ALA A 60 -4.33 11.35 3.72
CA ALA A 60 -3.22 12.29 3.61
C ALA A 60 -3.67 13.76 3.64
N ALA A 61 -4.87 14.04 3.12
CA ALA A 61 -5.47 15.38 3.11
C ALA A 61 -6.28 15.71 4.37
N GLY A 62 -6.39 14.80 5.34
CA GLY A 62 -7.22 14.96 6.52
C GLY A 62 -8.73 14.98 6.23
N LEU A 63 -9.15 14.40 5.12
CA LEU A 63 -10.55 14.27 4.74
C LEU A 63 -11.16 12.99 5.32
N PRO A 64 -12.45 12.97 5.67
CA PRO A 64 -13.07 11.78 6.26
C PRO A 64 -13.32 10.66 5.25
N PHE A 65 -13.44 10.98 3.96
CA PHE A 65 -13.71 10.03 2.89
C PHE A 65 -13.32 10.61 1.52
N ALA A 66 -13.18 9.74 0.54
CA ALA A 66 -13.02 10.11 -0.87
C ALA A 66 -14.29 9.78 -1.66
N THR A 67 -14.53 10.52 -2.75
CA THR A 67 -15.61 10.26 -3.70
C THR A 67 -15.08 9.83 -5.06
N LEU A 68 -15.73 8.86 -5.69
CA LEU A 68 -15.35 8.31 -6.99
C LEU A 68 -16.58 8.01 -7.86
N ARG A 69 -16.39 8.09 -9.18
CA ARG A 69 -17.38 7.62 -10.15
C ARG A 69 -17.28 6.11 -10.40
N GLY A 70 -16.09 5.55 -10.23
CA GLY A 70 -15.69 4.25 -10.76
C GLY A 70 -16.34 3.01 -10.14
N TYR A 71 -16.98 3.07 -8.98
CA TYR A 71 -17.67 1.91 -8.38
C TYR A 71 -19.10 1.73 -8.86
N LEU A 72 -19.73 2.78 -9.38
CA LEU A 72 -21.12 2.72 -9.82
C LEU A 72 -21.20 1.91 -11.12
N GLY A 73 -21.97 0.82 -11.11
CA GLY A 73 -22.06 -0.14 -12.20
C GLY A 73 -21.21 -1.40 -12.01
N THR A 74 -20.56 -1.55 -10.84
CA THR A 74 -19.91 -2.80 -10.40
C THR A 74 -20.66 -3.42 -9.24
N ASP A 75 -20.36 -4.68 -8.92
CA ASP A 75 -20.97 -5.40 -7.79
C ASP A 75 -20.31 -5.06 -6.45
N LEU A 76 -19.11 -4.44 -6.45
CA LEU A 76 -18.38 -4.11 -5.22
C LEU A 76 -19.21 -3.35 -4.17
N PRO A 77 -20.00 -2.31 -4.53
CA PRO A 77 -20.82 -1.62 -3.54
C PRO A 77 -21.93 -2.48 -2.92
N SER A 78 -22.29 -3.60 -3.53
CA SER A 78 -23.31 -4.53 -2.99
C SER A 78 -22.73 -5.51 -1.97
N VAL A 79 -21.45 -5.83 -2.07
CA VAL A 79 -20.76 -6.79 -1.22
C VAL A 79 -19.82 -6.15 -0.20
N ASN A 80 -19.37 -4.92 -0.44
CA ASN A 80 -18.51 -4.18 0.48
C ASN A 80 -19.28 -3.03 1.16
N PRO A 81 -19.64 -3.14 2.45
CA PRO A 81 -20.41 -2.11 3.17
C PRO A 81 -19.64 -0.80 3.39
N ARG A 82 -18.32 -0.80 3.16
CA ARG A 82 -17.50 0.41 3.23
C ARG A 82 -17.63 1.28 1.98
N ILE A 83 -18.17 0.75 0.88
CA ILE A 83 -18.43 1.51 -0.34
C ILE A 83 -19.88 2.00 -0.30
N ARG A 84 -20.09 3.30 -0.09
CA ARG A 84 -21.40 3.90 0.05
C ARG A 84 -21.73 4.84 -1.11
N ARG A 85 -23.01 5.13 -1.28
CA ARG A 85 -23.48 6.12 -2.28
C ARG A 85 -23.62 7.48 -1.62
N VAL A 86 -23.26 8.54 -2.36
CA VAL A 86 -23.42 9.93 -1.95
C VAL A 86 -23.79 10.77 -3.18
N ASP A 87 -24.67 11.75 -3.00
CA ASP A 87 -24.98 12.70 -4.08
C ASP A 87 -24.09 13.93 -3.92
N CYS A 88 -23.49 14.37 -5.04
CA CYS A 88 -22.67 15.57 -5.06
C CYS A 88 -23.52 16.80 -4.74
N PRO A 89 -23.20 17.60 -3.70
CA PRO A 89 -24.02 18.76 -3.31
C PRO A 89 -24.02 19.90 -4.34
N PHE A 90 -23.08 19.88 -5.29
CA PHE A 90 -22.93 20.91 -6.31
C PHE A 90 -23.60 20.57 -7.64
N THR A 91 -23.63 19.29 -8.00
CA THR A 91 -24.10 18.84 -9.33
C THR A 91 -25.29 17.88 -9.25
N GLY A 92 -25.59 17.33 -8.07
CA GLY A 92 -26.57 16.26 -7.90
C GLY A 92 -26.10 14.89 -8.45
N GLU A 93 -24.87 14.80 -8.95
CA GLU A 93 -24.34 13.56 -9.51
C GLU A 93 -24.19 12.52 -8.39
N ARG A 94 -24.62 11.29 -8.69
CA ARG A 94 -24.45 10.16 -7.79
C ARG A 94 -23.02 9.63 -7.87
N LEU A 95 -22.35 9.52 -6.72
CA LEU A 95 -20.96 9.08 -6.58
C LEU A 95 -20.88 7.92 -5.58
N ALA A 96 -19.81 7.16 -5.65
CA ALA A 96 -19.41 6.27 -4.57
C ALA A 96 -18.54 7.03 -3.57
N ALA A 97 -18.69 6.72 -2.29
CA ALA A 97 -17.86 7.21 -1.19
C ALA A 97 -17.13 6.04 -0.54
N VAL A 98 -15.84 6.20 -0.29
CA VAL A 98 -14.99 5.25 0.44
C VAL A 98 -14.36 5.96 1.63
N PRO A 99 -14.29 5.34 2.83
CA PRO A 99 -13.69 5.99 4.00
C PRO A 99 -12.20 6.27 3.74
N ALA A 100 -11.69 7.31 4.37
CA ALA A 100 -10.26 7.58 4.36
C ALA A 100 -9.48 6.45 5.05
N LEU A 101 -8.33 6.08 4.49
CA LEU A 101 -7.38 5.17 5.13
C LEU A 101 -6.35 5.99 5.91
N ASN A 102 -6.30 5.77 7.23
CA ASN A 102 -5.36 6.41 8.15
C ASN A 102 -4.63 5.34 8.96
N PRO A 103 -3.57 4.72 8.43
CA PRO A 103 -2.82 3.69 9.13
C PRO A 103 -2.21 4.23 10.43
N ASP A 104 -2.18 3.42 11.48
CA ASP A 104 -1.37 3.75 12.67
C ASP A 104 0.11 3.75 12.32
N VAL A 105 0.54 2.81 11.48
CA VAL A 105 1.92 2.72 10.99
C VAL A 105 1.92 2.40 9.50
N THR A 106 2.64 3.20 8.71
CA THR A 106 3.02 2.85 7.34
C THR A 106 4.47 2.40 7.33
N ILE A 107 4.74 1.25 6.71
CA ILE A 107 6.08 0.72 6.52
C ILE A 107 6.40 0.74 5.04
N LEU A 108 7.50 1.38 4.67
CA LEU A 108 7.97 1.47 3.28
C LEU A 108 9.42 0.99 3.16
N HIS A 109 9.76 0.57 1.94
CA HIS A 109 11.14 0.37 1.55
C HIS A 109 11.49 1.33 0.40
N ALA A 110 12.60 2.04 0.51
CA ALA A 110 13.01 3.08 -0.42
C ALA A 110 14.48 2.93 -0.84
N GLN A 111 14.89 3.69 -1.85
CA GLN A 111 16.27 3.66 -2.33
C GLN A 111 17.24 4.31 -1.33
N ARG A 112 16.97 5.54 -0.91
CA ARG A 112 17.93 6.32 -0.11
C ARG A 112 17.24 7.15 0.97
N ALA A 113 17.97 7.37 2.05
CA ALA A 113 17.67 8.42 3.03
C ALA A 113 18.92 9.23 3.33
N ASP A 114 18.73 10.52 3.67
CA ASP A 114 19.83 11.31 4.21
C ASP A 114 19.91 11.19 5.75
N ARG A 115 20.99 11.73 6.33
CA ARG A 115 21.19 11.72 7.78
C ARG A 115 20.19 12.58 8.55
N ARG A 116 19.42 13.43 7.86
CA ARG A 116 18.33 14.21 8.45
C ARG A 116 17.01 13.42 8.50
N GLY A 117 16.95 12.28 7.81
CA GLY A 117 15.75 11.44 7.72
C GLY A 117 14.83 11.77 6.54
N ASN A 118 15.26 12.59 5.57
CA ASN A 118 14.54 12.70 4.31
C ASN A 118 14.74 11.44 3.50
N VAL A 119 13.69 10.96 2.84
CA VAL A 119 13.70 9.69 2.08
C VAL A 119 13.40 9.96 0.62
N ALA A 120 14.28 9.49 -0.26
CA ALA A 120 14.09 9.57 -1.70
C ALA A 120 13.59 8.24 -2.27
N MET A 121 12.54 8.32 -3.07
CA MET A 121 11.92 7.19 -3.76
C MET A 121 11.74 7.52 -5.23
N HIS A 122 11.99 6.56 -6.11
CA HIS A 122 11.78 6.71 -7.55
C HIS A 122 11.36 5.38 -8.21
N GLY A 123 10.94 5.43 -9.47
CA GLY A 123 10.34 4.30 -10.17
C GLY A 123 8.82 4.28 -10.02
N ILE A 124 8.23 3.10 -9.90
CA ILE A 124 6.76 2.95 -9.75
C ILE A 124 6.40 3.09 -8.28
N VAL A 125 6.03 4.28 -7.89
CA VAL A 125 5.74 4.61 -6.47
C VAL A 125 4.30 4.25 -6.07
N GLY A 126 3.35 4.21 -7.00
CA GLY A 126 1.94 3.94 -6.68
C GLY A 126 1.37 4.94 -5.67
N ALA A 127 0.64 4.45 -4.66
CA ALA A 127 0.05 5.25 -3.59
C ALA A 127 0.94 5.36 -2.34
N GLN A 128 2.24 5.06 -2.44
CA GLN A 128 3.14 5.03 -1.28
C GLN A 128 3.30 6.42 -0.62
N ARG A 129 3.32 7.49 -1.45
CA ARG A 129 3.38 8.86 -0.94
C ARG A 129 2.14 9.19 -0.10
N GLU A 130 0.97 8.92 -0.62
CA GLU A 130 -0.30 9.16 0.06
C GLU A 130 -0.41 8.32 1.34
N ALA A 131 0.00 7.05 1.29
CA ALA A 131 0.03 6.18 2.47
C ALA A 131 1.02 6.69 3.54
N ALA A 132 2.16 7.25 3.14
CA ALA A 132 3.13 7.87 4.05
C ALA A 132 2.52 9.08 4.79
N PHE A 133 1.84 9.97 4.06
CA PHE A 133 1.22 11.17 4.63
C PHE A 133 -0.07 10.89 5.41
N ALA A 134 -0.75 9.77 5.14
CA ALA A 134 -1.97 9.36 5.83
C ALA A 134 -1.70 8.69 7.19
N ALA A 135 -0.49 8.21 7.42
CA ALA A 135 -0.12 7.44 8.62
C ALA A 135 0.14 8.34 9.83
N ARG A 136 -0.09 7.79 11.04
CA ARG A 136 0.35 8.41 12.29
C ARG A 136 1.84 8.29 12.51
N ALA A 137 2.44 7.17 12.07
CA ALA A 137 3.88 6.93 12.12
C ALA A 137 4.34 6.33 10.80
N LEU A 138 5.51 6.75 10.33
CA LEU A 138 6.14 6.25 9.12
C LEU A 138 7.50 5.62 9.45
N ILE A 139 7.63 4.33 9.19
CA ILE A 139 8.89 3.60 9.30
C ILE A 139 9.40 3.31 7.89
N VAL A 140 10.63 3.67 7.60
CA VAL A 140 11.23 3.43 6.29
C VAL A 140 12.52 2.64 6.42
N THR A 141 12.61 1.53 5.67
CA THR A 141 13.88 0.88 5.41
C THR A 141 14.44 1.38 4.09
N VAL A 142 15.76 1.50 3.97
CA VAL A 142 16.43 2.00 2.77
C VAL A 142 17.60 1.13 2.37
N GLU A 143 17.91 1.12 1.07
CA GLU A 143 19.11 0.48 0.56
C GLU A 143 20.37 1.20 1.04
N GLU A 144 20.30 2.54 1.10
CA GLU A 144 21.48 3.35 1.38
C GLU A 144 21.14 4.58 2.25
N ILE A 145 22.00 4.87 3.23
CA ILE A 145 21.97 6.16 3.95
C ILE A 145 23.15 7.00 3.41
N VAL A 146 22.82 8.21 2.94
CA VAL A 146 23.77 9.17 2.36
C VAL A 146 23.86 10.43 3.21
N ASP A 147 24.90 11.22 3.03
CA ASP A 147 25.04 12.48 3.79
C ASP A 147 23.99 13.51 3.33
N GLU A 148 23.73 13.60 2.01
CA GLU A 148 22.75 14.48 1.41
C GLU A 148 22.09 13.79 0.21
N LEU A 149 20.77 13.94 0.07
CA LEU A 149 20.07 13.41 -1.09
C LEU A 149 20.42 14.20 -2.35
N PRO A 150 20.72 13.52 -3.46
CA PRO A 150 20.88 14.19 -4.74
C PRO A 150 19.55 14.84 -5.16
N PRO A 151 19.58 15.88 -6.01
CA PRO A 151 18.35 16.44 -6.57
C PRO A 151 17.46 15.36 -7.18
N ALA A 152 16.21 15.29 -6.75
CA ALA A 152 15.26 14.28 -7.21
C ALA A 152 14.81 14.61 -8.65
N MET A 153 15.42 13.97 -9.63
CA MET A 153 15.08 14.11 -11.05
C MET A 153 14.02 13.15 -11.46
N ASN A 154 13.04 12.76 -11.16
CA ASN A 154 11.99 11.76 -11.45
C ASN A 154 11.60 10.90 -10.25
N GLY A 155 11.65 11.48 -9.06
CA GLY A 155 11.27 10.80 -7.83
C GLY A 155 10.47 11.71 -6.91
N ILE A 156 10.10 11.14 -5.78
CA ILE A 156 9.49 11.88 -4.66
C ILE A 156 10.47 11.90 -3.49
N VAL A 157 10.39 12.96 -2.69
CA VAL A 157 11.08 13.04 -1.41
C VAL A 157 10.03 13.09 -0.31
N LEU A 158 10.11 12.14 0.62
CA LEU A 158 9.36 12.18 1.88
C LEU A 158 10.19 12.99 2.87
N PRO A 159 9.67 14.12 3.37
CA PRO A 159 10.43 15.00 4.24
C PRO A 159 10.58 14.39 5.64
N HIS A 160 11.72 14.62 6.29
CA HIS A 160 12.05 14.05 7.58
C HIS A 160 10.98 14.23 8.66
N TRP A 161 10.20 15.32 8.60
CA TRP A 161 9.19 15.62 9.63
C TRP A 161 7.97 14.68 9.61
N ILE A 162 7.74 13.89 8.56
CA ILE A 162 6.74 12.80 8.56
C ILE A 162 7.34 11.44 8.91
N VAL A 163 8.67 11.30 8.89
CA VAL A 163 9.37 10.04 9.06
C VAL A 163 9.67 9.80 10.53
N SER A 164 9.11 8.75 11.09
CA SER A 164 9.30 8.39 12.50
C SER A 164 10.61 7.62 12.74
N ALA A 165 11.01 6.78 11.78
CA ALA A 165 12.24 6.02 11.86
C ALA A 165 12.76 5.65 10.47
N VAL A 166 14.10 5.64 10.31
CA VAL A 166 14.79 5.13 9.14
C VAL A 166 15.80 4.08 9.57
N ALA A 167 15.85 2.96 8.85
CA ALA A 167 16.86 1.93 9.04
C ALA A 167 17.46 1.52 7.69
N GLN A 168 18.77 1.37 7.61
CA GLN A 168 19.40 0.80 6.44
C GLN A 168 19.17 -0.71 6.44
N CYS A 169 18.61 -1.22 5.35
CA CYS A 169 18.34 -2.62 5.12
C CYS A 169 18.54 -2.95 3.63
N ARG A 170 19.78 -3.25 3.25
CA ARG A 170 20.10 -3.62 1.88
C ARG A 170 19.36 -4.90 1.50
N GLY A 171 18.71 -4.89 0.33
CA GLY A 171 17.88 -6.01 -0.10
C GLY A 171 16.53 -6.10 0.63
N GLY A 172 16.09 -5.05 1.34
CA GLY A 172 14.90 -5.10 2.20
C GLY A 172 13.58 -5.32 1.48
N ALA A 173 13.51 -5.12 0.18
CA ALA A 173 12.33 -5.45 -0.62
C ALA A 173 12.42 -6.85 -1.28
N TYR A 174 13.54 -7.58 -1.12
CA TYR A 174 13.66 -8.92 -1.70
C TYR A 174 12.54 -9.87 -1.17
N PRO A 175 11.95 -10.69 -2.00
CA PRO A 175 12.27 -11.05 -3.39
C PRO A 175 11.65 -10.13 -4.46
N SER A 176 11.05 -9.00 -4.09
CA SER A 176 10.60 -7.98 -5.03
C SER A 176 11.80 -7.23 -5.63
N TYR A 177 11.58 -6.14 -6.32
CA TYR A 177 12.64 -5.34 -6.91
C TYR A 177 12.77 -3.97 -6.23
N VAL A 178 13.95 -3.39 -6.33
CA VAL A 178 14.19 -1.96 -6.07
C VAL A 178 14.83 -1.36 -7.31
N HIS A 179 14.18 -0.35 -7.88
CA HIS A 179 14.66 0.30 -9.09
C HIS A 179 16.10 0.81 -8.89
N ASP A 180 16.97 0.56 -9.86
CA ASP A 180 18.41 0.85 -9.84
C ASP A 180 19.26 0.05 -8.83
N HIS A 181 18.67 -0.86 -8.05
CA HIS A 181 19.41 -1.71 -7.09
C HIS A 181 19.38 -3.19 -7.47
N TYR A 182 18.20 -3.79 -7.57
CA TYR A 182 18.07 -5.21 -7.94
C TYR A 182 16.73 -5.54 -8.57
N ALA A 183 16.75 -6.60 -9.37
CA ALA A 183 15.58 -7.12 -10.04
C ALA A 183 14.77 -8.07 -9.13
N ARG A 184 13.54 -8.33 -9.52
CA ARG A 184 12.64 -9.30 -8.87
C ARG A 184 13.17 -10.73 -9.08
N ASP A 185 13.18 -11.52 -8.00
CA ASP A 185 13.48 -12.96 -8.07
C ASP A 185 12.22 -13.77 -8.39
N ASN A 186 11.95 -13.95 -9.68
CA ASN A 186 10.84 -14.76 -10.13
C ASN A 186 10.96 -16.23 -9.75
N GLY A 187 12.19 -16.76 -9.65
CA GLY A 187 12.44 -18.13 -9.26
C GLY A 187 12.03 -18.42 -7.81
N LEU A 188 12.25 -17.46 -6.92
CA LEU A 188 11.78 -17.61 -5.54
C LEU A 188 10.25 -17.59 -5.47
N TYR A 189 9.60 -16.65 -6.16
CA TYR A 189 8.13 -16.60 -6.19
C TYR A 189 7.49 -17.86 -6.75
N GLN A 190 8.11 -18.50 -7.76
CA GLN A 190 7.62 -19.76 -8.34
C GLN A 190 7.75 -20.95 -7.39
N ARG A 191 8.70 -20.88 -6.45
CA ARG A 191 8.92 -21.93 -5.42
C ARG A 191 8.26 -21.59 -4.09
N TRP A 192 7.50 -20.50 -4.03
CA TRP A 192 6.81 -20.05 -2.83
C TRP A 192 5.52 -20.86 -2.65
N ASP A 193 5.57 -21.89 -1.78
CA ASP A 193 4.46 -22.72 -1.36
C ASP A 193 4.10 -22.51 0.12
#